data_489b787d25349925a6948e8d7917868a
#
_entry.id   489b787d25349925a6948e8d7917868a
#
_cell.length_a   1.000
_cell.length_b   1.000
_cell.length_c   1.000
_cell.angle_alpha   90.00
_cell.angle_beta   90.00
_cell.angle_gamma   90.00
#
_symmetry.space_group_name_H-M   'P 1'
#
loop_
_entity.id
_entity.type
_entity.pdbx_description
1 polymer ?
#
loop_
_entity_poly.entity_id
_entity_poly.type
_entity_poly.pdbx_seq_one_letter_code
_entity_poly.pdbx_strand_id
1 'polypeptide(L)'
;MGRRIAATAGLGLALVLSSCGLLSPAGDARPSSPHRASSLPRARPVPAGHGSRTAHDFNGDGHPDLVLDSLLAPSGGHDDDPGIGIVYGSAHGLVPATRELLTPAGHAAPTAGTVPASFDAETVCDLDRDGFSDLVVTTDPPYDGIGRPPVPVQLLFGSPHGLGPARAVKLRIPDRARFGNEWPDQPVCGDFDGDGAPDLAVTASGPRISYLRGPFTRTGAPKAAGAPVDIPGTALATTTPLSSSDIDGDGTDDLLVRAADPGRRARSRLALGGPRGPLRAGPAAYPPGYATVFGRFAGTGRGVTSVTADTGGLLSIGGRPGGIRTGAGRIPTLAAGDVDHDGNPDLVVAGSRPALLSGTANGLSTTARRLPVPRLPGSGRPHSTVLALADFDGDHRADLVLLTQRDRTHDRVTVLPGGPSGLAARPAHSFTTADFTAP
;
A
#
# COMPACT_ATOMS: atom_id res chain seq x y z
N MET A 1 10.41 20.06 -0.74
CA MET A 1 10.29 21.46 -1.26
C MET A 1 8.83 21.88 -1.21
N GLY A 2 8.41 22.41 -0.06
CA GLY A 2 7.05 22.87 0.16
C GLY A 2 6.71 24.12 -0.64
N ARG A 3 5.66 24.06 -1.40
CA ARG A 3 5.07 25.26 -2.04
C ARG A 3 4.24 26.01 -1.01
N ARG A 4 4.77 27.12 -0.53
CA ARG A 4 4.00 28.12 0.20
C ARG A 4 3.17 28.91 -0.81
N ILE A 5 1.86 28.94 -0.63
CA ILE A 5 0.96 29.89 -1.31
C ILE A 5 0.79 31.08 -0.37
N ALA A 6 1.19 32.26 -0.85
CA ALA A 6 1.03 33.52 -0.14
C ALA A 6 -0.45 33.96 -0.19
N ALA A 7 -1.01 34.28 0.97
CA ALA A 7 -2.30 34.91 1.11
C ALA A 7 -2.13 36.43 0.98
N THR A 8 -2.77 37.05 0.01
CA THR A 8 -2.94 38.49 -0.08
C THR A 8 -4.21 38.92 0.65
N ALA A 9 -4.02 39.75 1.65
CA ALA A 9 -5.10 40.41 2.39
C ALA A 9 -5.71 41.54 1.52
N GLY A 10 -6.99 41.45 1.24
CA GLY A 10 -7.78 42.52 0.65
C GLY A 10 -8.70 43.14 1.71
N LEU A 11 -8.45 44.41 2.00
CA LEU A 11 -9.26 45.28 2.85
C LEU A 11 -10.51 45.69 2.08
N GLY A 12 -11.70 45.42 2.58
CA GLY A 12 -12.99 45.83 1.97
C GLY A 12 -13.96 46.37 3.03
N LEU A 13 -14.27 47.60 2.84
CA LEU A 13 -15.02 48.61 3.57
C LEU A 13 -16.44 48.19 3.98
N ALA A 14 -16.79 48.43 5.22
CA ALA A 14 -18.14 48.25 5.78
C ALA A 14 -19.08 49.36 5.29
N LEU A 15 -20.28 48.96 4.84
CA LEU A 15 -21.43 49.82 4.72
C LEU A 15 -22.58 49.27 5.58
N VAL A 16 -22.94 50.02 6.60
CA VAL A 16 -24.11 49.80 7.45
C VAL A 16 -25.32 50.35 6.75
N LEU A 17 -26.33 49.55 6.53
CA LEU A 17 -27.70 49.99 6.25
C LEU A 17 -28.64 49.21 7.16
N SER A 18 -29.19 49.98 8.12
CA SER A 18 -30.34 49.56 8.93
C SER A 18 -31.63 49.55 8.11
N SER A 19 -32.39 48.48 8.18
CA SER A 19 -33.83 48.53 7.94
C SER A 19 -34.56 47.47 8.77
N CYS A 20 -35.60 47.96 9.43
CA CYS A 20 -36.50 47.25 10.33
C CYS A 20 -37.30 46.12 9.65
N GLY A 21 -37.48 45.06 10.40
CA GLY A 21 -38.75 44.42 10.64
C GLY A 21 -39.28 43.47 9.57
N LEU A 22 -39.38 42.21 9.99
CA LEU A 22 -40.58 41.41 9.86
C LEU A 22 -40.32 40.04 10.51
N LEU A 23 -41.20 39.71 11.45
CA LEU A 23 -41.25 38.38 12.08
C LEU A 23 -41.45 37.31 11.00
N SER A 24 -40.53 36.41 10.85
CA SER A 24 -40.70 35.17 10.09
C SER A 24 -40.82 33.97 11.03
N PRO A 25 -41.69 33.01 10.74
CA PRO A 25 -41.99 31.88 11.60
C PRO A 25 -40.82 30.89 11.70
N ALA A 26 -40.87 30.10 12.76
CA ALA A 26 -39.91 29.08 13.15
C ALA A 26 -39.31 28.34 11.92
N GLY A 27 -38.02 28.49 11.74
CA GLY A 27 -37.26 27.73 10.73
C GLY A 27 -37.36 26.25 11.06
N ASP A 28 -37.83 25.50 10.12
CA ASP A 28 -37.76 24.04 10.11
C ASP A 28 -36.32 23.63 10.36
N ALA A 29 -36.11 22.95 11.46
CA ALA A 29 -34.90 22.19 11.69
C ALA A 29 -34.77 21.23 10.51
N ARG A 30 -33.80 21.48 9.61
CA ARG A 30 -33.45 20.52 8.58
C ARG A 30 -33.19 19.19 9.27
N PRO A 31 -33.89 18.11 8.87
CA PRO A 31 -33.58 16.80 9.44
C PRO A 31 -32.10 16.53 9.18
N SER A 32 -31.37 16.28 10.24
CA SER A 32 -30.02 15.73 10.17
C SER A 32 -30.10 14.55 9.21
N SER A 33 -29.24 14.55 8.17
CA SER A 33 -29.17 13.45 7.21
C SER A 33 -29.11 12.14 8.01
N PRO A 34 -29.94 11.14 7.69
CA PRO A 34 -29.92 9.89 8.40
C PRO A 34 -28.49 9.33 8.33
N HIS A 35 -27.88 9.06 9.49
CA HIS A 35 -26.63 8.32 9.55
C HIS A 35 -26.81 7.07 8.68
N ARG A 36 -26.02 6.98 7.63
CA ARG A 36 -26.06 5.82 6.75
C ARG A 36 -25.59 4.64 7.59
N ALA A 37 -26.49 3.70 7.87
CA ALA A 37 -26.09 2.48 8.56
C ALA A 37 -24.93 1.83 7.81
N SER A 38 -23.90 1.41 8.56
CA SER A 38 -22.77 0.67 7.99
C SER A 38 -23.26 -0.53 7.20
N SER A 39 -22.71 -0.75 6.00
CA SER A 39 -23.01 -1.94 5.20
C SER A 39 -22.27 -3.18 5.71
N LEU A 40 -21.27 -2.99 6.59
CA LEU A 40 -20.52 -4.07 7.20
C LEU A 40 -21.27 -4.66 8.41
N PRO A 41 -21.16 -5.98 8.63
CA PRO A 41 -21.61 -6.59 9.86
C PRO A 41 -20.90 -6.01 11.07
N ARG A 42 -21.50 -6.19 12.27
CA ARG A 42 -20.81 -5.82 13.52
C ARG A 42 -19.44 -6.52 13.59
N ALA A 43 -18.40 -5.78 13.99
CA ALA A 43 -17.07 -6.32 14.14
C ALA A 43 -17.05 -7.50 15.12
N ARG A 44 -16.29 -8.53 14.77
CA ARG A 44 -16.07 -9.75 15.56
C ARG A 44 -14.62 -9.77 16.03
N PRO A 45 -14.32 -10.47 17.14
CA PRO A 45 -12.95 -10.70 17.56
C PRO A 45 -12.12 -11.38 16.47
N VAL A 46 -10.85 -11.02 16.39
CA VAL A 46 -9.87 -11.66 15.51
C VAL A 46 -9.66 -13.10 15.96
N PRO A 47 -9.75 -14.11 15.07
CA PRO A 47 -9.40 -15.48 15.42
C PRO A 47 -7.93 -15.56 15.83
N ALA A 48 -7.63 -16.30 16.88
CA ALA A 48 -6.26 -16.49 17.32
C ALA A 48 -5.56 -17.58 16.50
N GLY A 49 -4.46 -17.21 15.85
CA GLY A 49 -3.56 -18.15 15.18
C GLY A 49 -2.38 -18.59 16.06
N HIS A 50 -1.46 -19.34 15.47
CA HIS A 50 -0.30 -19.92 16.16
C HIS A 50 1.03 -19.54 15.51
N GLY A 51 1.00 -18.60 14.57
CA GLY A 51 2.11 -18.21 13.72
C GLY A 51 2.16 -18.99 12.40
N SER A 52 2.56 -18.31 11.34
CA SER A 52 2.66 -18.89 10.01
C SER A 52 3.87 -18.31 9.24
N ARG A 53 4.05 -18.78 8.01
CA ARG A 53 4.99 -18.17 7.04
C ARG A 53 4.26 -17.48 5.90
N THR A 54 2.96 -17.37 6.01
CA THR A 54 2.13 -16.69 5.02
C THR A 54 2.39 -15.19 5.12
N ALA A 55 2.71 -14.58 3.99
CA ALA A 55 2.90 -13.13 3.95
C ALA A 55 1.59 -12.41 4.26
N HIS A 56 1.66 -11.27 4.94
CA HIS A 56 0.51 -10.46 5.35
C HIS A 56 -0.45 -11.14 6.35
N ASP A 57 0.00 -12.15 7.06
CA ASP A 57 -0.79 -12.85 8.08
C ASP A 57 -0.44 -12.29 9.46
N PHE A 58 -1.21 -11.30 9.92
CA PHE A 58 -0.96 -10.58 11.17
C PHE A 58 -1.37 -11.37 12.41
N ASN A 59 -2.33 -12.29 12.26
CA ASN A 59 -2.82 -13.11 13.37
C ASN A 59 -2.26 -14.54 13.37
N GLY A 60 -1.48 -14.92 12.36
CA GLY A 60 -0.79 -16.21 12.28
C GLY A 60 -1.72 -17.41 12.06
N ASP A 61 -2.85 -17.23 11.38
CA ASP A 61 -3.82 -18.30 11.12
C ASP A 61 -3.60 -19.02 9.78
N GLY A 62 -2.61 -18.57 9.00
CA GLY A 62 -2.24 -19.17 7.72
C GLY A 62 -2.88 -18.49 6.50
N HIS A 63 -3.69 -17.47 6.69
CA HIS A 63 -4.36 -16.72 5.63
C HIS A 63 -3.88 -15.27 5.57
N PRO A 64 -3.61 -14.71 4.37
CA PRO A 64 -3.25 -13.31 4.26
C PRO A 64 -4.37 -12.38 4.73
N ASP A 65 -4.00 -11.26 5.33
CA ASP A 65 -4.91 -10.20 5.75
C ASP A 65 -4.82 -9.01 4.80
N LEU A 66 -5.87 -8.19 4.74
CA LEU A 66 -5.95 -7.03 3.90
C LEU A 66 -5.71 -5.75 4.71
N VAL A 67 -4.78 -4.92 4.24
CA VAL A 67 -4.55 -3.56 4.74
C VAL A 67 -5.32 -2.56 3.90
N LEU A 68 -6.05 -1.66 4.54
CA LEU A 68 -6.80 -0.55 3.96
C LEU A 68 -6.25 0.76 4.52
N ASP A 69 -5.41 1.43 3.74
CA ASP A 69 -4.74 2.66 4.15
C ASP A 69 -5.52 3.93 3.82
N SER A 70 -6.33 3.92 2.78
CA SER A 70 -7.07 5.08 2.29
C SER A 70 -8.53 5.05 2.74
N LEU A 71 -8.80 5.19 4.03
CA LEU A 71 -10.16 5.22 4.56
C LEU A 71 -10.83 6.58 4.35
N LEU A 72 -12.14 6.59 4.13
CA LEU A 72 -12.91 7.83 4.09
C LEU A 72 -13.11 8.36 5.50
N ALA A 73 -12.75 9.64 5.72
CA ALA A 73 -12.97 10.31 7.00
C ALA A 73 -14.47 10.49 7.28
N PRO A 74 -14.92 10.34 8.54
CA PRO A 74 -16.34 10.43 8.90
C PRO A 74 -16.97 11.79 8.59
N SER A 75 -16.22 12.86 8.74
CA SER A 75 -16.66 14.25 8.60
C SER A 75 -16.39 14.86 7.23
N GLY A 76 -15.72 14.15 6.32
CA GLY A 76 -15.22 14.72 5.07
C GLY A 76 -14.19 15.85 5.29
N GLY A 77 -13.69 16.02 6.51
CA GLY A 77 -12.63 16.96 6.86
C GLY A 77 -11.28 16.55 6.26
N HIS A 78 -10.42 17.53 6.06
CA HIS A 78 -9.10 17.31 5.48
C HIS A 78 -8.01 16.98 6.51
N ASP A 79 -8.32 17.15 7.79
CA ASP A 79 -7.32 17.23 8.86
C ASP A 79 -7.33 16.00 9.79
N ASP A 80 -8.31 15.10 9.65
CA ASP A 80 -8.40 13.91 10.50
C ASP A 80 -8.06 12.66 9.69
N ASP A 81 -6.91 12.09 9.96
CA ASP A 81 -6.56 10.75 9.47
C ASP A 81 -7.41 9.71 10.23
N PRO A 82 -8.30 8.96 9.53
CA PRO A 82 -9.12 7.94 10.17
C PRO A 82 -8.30 6.72 10.64
N GLY A 83 -7.08 6.57 10.15
CA GLY A 83 -6.19 5.44 10.42
C GLY A 83 -6.24 4.35 9.38
N ILE A 84 -5.76 3.17 9.75
CA ILE A 84 -5.59 2.00 8.91
C ILE A 84 -6.64 0.95 9.26
N GLY A 85 -7.37 0.46 8.26
CA GLY A 85 -8.29 -0.67 8.42
C GLY A 85 -7.59 -1.99 8.11
N ILE A 86 -7.83 -3.01 8.94
CA ILE A 86 -7.39 -4.38 8.67
C ILE A 86 -8.64 -5.26 8.51
N VAL A 87 -8.67 -6.09 7.46
CA VAL A 87 -9.67 -7.16 7.29
C VAL A 87 -8.95 -8.49 7.28
N TYR A 88 -9.31 -9.37 8.21
CA TYR A 88 -8.66 -10.67 8.38
C TYR A 88 -9.13 -11.70 7.36
N GLY A 89 -8.18 -12.47 6.84
CA GLY A 89 -8.41 -13.63 5.99
C GLY A 89 -8.93 -14.84 6.75
N SER A 90 -9.27 -15.89 6.04
CA SER A 90 -9.69 -17.18 6.61
C SER A 90 -9.81 -18.21 5.48
N ALA A 91 -10.02 -19.49 5.79
CA ALA A 91 -10.35 -20.55 4.84
C ALA A 91 -11.62 -20.28 3.98
N HIS A 92 -12.27 -19.14 4.14
CA HIS A 92 -13.40 -18.69 3.34
C HIS A 92 -13.14 -17.33 2.65
N GLY A 93 -11.88 -16.94 2.57
CA GLY A 93 -11.42 -15.66 2.07
C GLY A 93 -11.51 -14.54 3.12
N LEU A 94 -11.47 -13.31 2.66
CA LEU A 94 -11.57 -12.13 3.52
C LEU A 94 -12.93 -12.08 4.23
N VAL A 95 -12.92 -11.86 5.55
CA VAL A 95 -14.11 -11.78 6.40
C VAL A 95 -14.32 -10.36 6.89
N PRO A 96 -15.10 -9.48 6.21
CA PRO A 96 -15.26 -8.08 6.62
C PRO A 96 -15.87 -7.87 8.00
N ALA A 97 -16.47 -8.91 8.61
CA ALA A 97 -16.88 -8.89 10.00
C ALA A 97 -15.70 -9.03 10.98
N THR A 98 -14.60 -9.65 10.57
CA THR A 98 -13.37 -9.77 11.34
C THR A 98 -12.42 -8.67 10.88
N ARG A 99 -12.46 -7.54 11.57
CA ARG A 99 -11.71 -6.34 11.19
C ARG A 99 -11.27 -5.54 12.39
N GLU A 100 -10.25 -4.75 12.18
CA GLU A 100 -9.74 -3.76 13.14
C GLU A 100 -9.61 -2.38 12.47
N LEU A 101 -9.66 -1.33 13.29
CA LEU A 101 -9.32 0.04 12.92
C LEU A 101 -8.16 0.50 13.80
N LEU A 102 -7.02 0.73 13.19
CA LEU A 102 -5.80 1.21 13.86
C LEU A 102 -5.75 2.73 13.71
N THR A 103 -6.09 3.46 14.77
CA THR A 103 -6.08 4.93 14.75
C THR A 103 -4.76 5.49 15.26
N PRO A 104 -4.30 6.67 14.78
CA PRO A 104 -3.11 7.32 15.32
C PRO A 104 -3.17 7.46 16.84
N ALA A 105 -4.28 7.94 17.37
CA ALA A 105 -4.48 8.14 18.81
C ALA A 105 -4.39 6.85 19.64
N GLY A 106 -4.90 5.74 19.09
CA GLY A 106 -4.89 4.43 19.75
C GLY A 106 -3.56 3.69 19.64
N HIS A 107 -2.89 3.79 18.50
CA HIS A 107 -1.85 2.84 18.11
C HIS A 107 -0.49 3.46 17.82
N ALA A 108 -0.40 4.76 17.45
CA ALA A 108 0.90 5.38 17.21
C ALA A 108 1.71 5.59 18.49
N ALA A 109 3.02 5.44 18.41
CA ALA A 109 3.95 5.78 19.48
C ALA A 109 4.16 7.31 19.53
N PRO A 110 4.02 7.97 20.70
CA PRO A 110 4.30 9.39 20.81
C PRO A 110 5.74 9.74 20.46
N THR A 111 5.93 10.87 19.76
CA THR A 111 7.25 11.45 19.50
C THR A 111 7.35 12.81 20.18
N ALA A 112 8.38 13.03 20.99
CA ALA A 112 8.54 14.23 21.84
C ALA A 112 7.29 14.54 22.70
N GLY A 113 6.58 13.50 23.18
CA GLY A 113 5.37 13.64 23.98
C GLY A 113 4.08 13.88 23.17
N THR A 114 4.17 14.04 21.86
CA THR A 114 3.02 14.27 20.96
C THR A 114 2.67 12.99 20.21
N VAL A 115 1.38 12.62 20.21
CA VAL A 115 0.86 11.57 19.36
C VAL A 115 0.76 12.10 17.94
N PRO A 116 1.32 11.41 16.93
CA PRO A 116 1.22 11.81 15.52
C PRO A 116 -0.24 11.92 15.07
N ALA A 117 -0.53 12.82 14.13
CA ALA A 117 -1.86 13.00 13.55
C ALA A 117 -2.08 12.09 12.31
N SER A 118 -1.02 11.66 11.63
CA SER A 118 -1.11 10.71 10.50
C SER A 118 -0.51 9.35 10.84
N PHE A 119 -1.03 8.32 10.16
CA PHE A 119 -0.68 6.93 10.37
C PHE A 119 -0.90 6.13 9.09
N ASP A 120 0.12 6.09 8.23
CA ASP A 120 0.04 5.53 6.88
C ASP A 120 0.75 4.17 6.82
N ALA A 121 0.13 3.18 6.20
CA ALA A 121 0.70 1.83 6.01
C ALA A 121 1.71 1.82 4.87
N GLU A 122 2.89 1.24 5.09
CA GLU A 122 3.98 1.24 4.12
C GLU A 122 4.32 -0.16 3.61
N THR A 123 4.68 -1.09 4.50
CA THR A 123 5.09 -2.43 4.12
C THR A 123 4.81 -3.43 5.23
N VAL A 124 4.76 -4.72 4.86
CA VAL A 124 4.40 -5.82 5.76
C VAL A 124 5.43 -6.93 5.65
N CYS A 125 5.98 -7.38 6.77
CA CYS A 125 6.81 -8.58 6.88
C CYS A 125 6.99 -9.00 8.35
N ASP A 126 7.41 -10.23 8.60
CA ASP A 126 7.69 -10.77 9.94
C ASP A 126 9.09 -10.32 10.38
N LEU A 127 9.19 -9.09 10.94
CA LEU A 127 10.45 -8.41 11.26
C LEU A 127 11.20 -9.04 12.44
N ASP A 128 10.49 -9.60 13.42
CA ASP A 128 11.09 -10.23 14.61
C ASP A 128 11.14 -11.76 14.53
N ARG A 129 10.63 -12.35 13.44
CA ARG A 129 10.63 -13.77 13.11
C ARG A 129 9.86 -14.62 14.14
N ASP A 130 8.74 -14.10 14.61
CA ASP A 130 7.88 -14.81 15.54
C ASP A 130 6.71 -15.54 14.86
N GLY A 131 6.60 -15.42 13.52
CA GLY A 131 5.59 -16.08 12.71
C GLY A 131 4.29 -15.28 12.56
N PHE A 132 4.27 -14.03 12.97
CA PHE A 132 3.19 -13.09 12.74
C PHE A 132 3.72 -11.93 11.88
N SER A 133 3.02 -11.59 10.81
CA SER A 133 3.43 -10.44 10.01
C SER A 133 3.31 -9.15 10.82
N ASP A 134 4.28 -8.24 10.64
CA ASP A 134 4.30 -6.92 11.26
C ASP A 134 3.96 -5.86 10.23
N LEU A 135 3.33 -4.77 10.65
CA LEU A 135 3.02 -3.63 9.82
C LEU A 135 4.00 -2.48 10.10
N VAL A 136 4.71 -2.06 9.07
CA VAL A 136 5.54 -0.85 9.10
C VAL A 136 4.69 0.33 8.67
N VAL A 137 4.69 1.38 9.46
CA VAL A 137 3.88 2.59 9.23
C VAL A 137 4.75 3.84 9.25
N THR A 138 4.32 4.88 8.55
CA THR A 138 4.88 6.22 8.69
C THR A 138 3.91 7.14 9.43
N THR A 139 4.46 8.15 10.06
CA THR A 139 3.74 9.14 10.87
C THR A 139 4.26 10.54 10.56
N ASP A 140 3.63 11.57 11.12
CA ASP A 140 4.02 12.97 11.02
C ASP A 140 4.55 13.51 12.38
N PRO A 141 5.71 13.07 12.87
CA PRO A 141 6.22 13.50 14.14
C PRO A 141 6.54 15.01 14.11
N PRO A 142 6.37 15.74 15.26
CA PRO A 142 6.64 17.16 15.32
C PRO A 142 8.12 17.45 15.02
N TYR A 143 8.37 18.46 14.16
CA TYR A 143 9.71 18.89 13.76
C TYR A 143 9.76 20.39 13.52
N ASP A 144 10.71 21.06 14.14
CA ASP A 144 10.90 22.52 14.06
C ASP A 144 11.77 22.98 12.89
N GLY A 145 12.25 22.05 12.06
CA GLY A 145 13.12 22.34 10.92
C GLY A 145 14.60 22.49 11.27
N ILE A 146 15.01 22.25 12.51
CA ILE A 146 16.40 22.39 12.97
C ILE A 146 17.05 21.01 13.14
N GLY A 147 18.19 20.80 12.50
CA GLY A 147 18.95 19.55 12.58
C GLY A 147 18.36 18.43 11.75
N ARG A 148 18.54 17.19 12.21
CA ARG A 148 17.94 16.00 11.54
C ARG A 148 16.50 15.83 11.98
N PRO A 149 15.57 15.56 11.04
CA PRO A 149 14.20 15.26 11.41
C PRO A 149 14.11 13.98 12.26
N PRO A 150 13.09 13.83 13.11
CA PRO A 150 12.84 12.59 13.81
C PRO A 150 12.57 11.45 12.79
N VAL A 151 12.68 10.19 13.23
CA VAL A 151 12.31 9.04 12.41
C VAL A 151 10.78 8.92 12.42
N PRO A 152 10.10 9.06 11.28
CA PRO A 152 8.64 8.97 11.22
C PRO A 152 8.17 7.52 11.24
N VAL A 153 9.04 6.56 10.91
CA VAL A 153 8.70 5.14 10.77
C VAL A 153 8.49 4.49 12.13
N GLN A 154 7.41 3.75 12.25
CA GLN A 154 7.05 2.96 13.42
C GLN A 154 6.69 1.53 13.02
N LEU A 155 6.77 0.59 13.97
CA LEU A 155 6.53 -0.83 13.79
C LEU A 155 5.36 -1.27 14.67
N LEU A 156 4.34 -1.90 14.09
CA LEU A 156 3.26 -2.59 14.77
C LEU A 156 3.52 -4.09 14.64
N PHE A 157 3.82 -4.73 15.74
CA PHE A 157 4.09 -6.17 15.76
C PHE A 157 2.81 -6.98 15.77
N GLY A 158 2.76 -7.97 14.87
CA GLY A 158 1.70 -8.96 14.85
C GLY A 158 1.62 -9.80 16.12
N SER A 159 0.51 -10.47 16.30
CA SER A 159 0.26 -11.34 17.46
C SER A 159 -0.87 -12.32 17.18
N PRO A 160 -1.07 -13.39 18.00
CA PRO A 160 -2.21 -14.28 17.85
C PRO A 160 -3.58 -13.58 17.78
N HIS A 161 -3.65 -12.32 18.17
CA HIS A 161 -4.88 -11.52 18.18
C HIS A 161 -4.84 -10.35 17.19
N GLY A 162 -3.97 -10.40 16.18
CA GLY A 162 -3.77 -9.36 15.20
C GLY A 162 -2.91 -8.20 15.69
N LEU A 163 -3.10 -7.01 15.09
CA LEU A 163 -2.31 -5.80 15.34
C LEU A 163 -2.92 -4.90 16.45
N GLY A 164 -4.23 -4.95 16.65
CA GLY A 164 -4.97 -4.01 17.51
C GLY A 164 -4.63 -4.00 19.00
N PRO A 165 -4.13 -5.09 19.62
CA PRO A 165 -3.81 -5.09 21.05
C PRO A 165 -2.60 -4.23 21.45
N ALA A 166 -1.72 -3.90 20.52
CA ALA A 166 -0.45 -3.24 20.82
C ALA A 166 -0.38 -1.80 20.26
N ARG A 167 0.50 -1.00 20.85
CA ARG A 167 0.94 0.26 20.26
C ARG A 167 2.20 0.04 19.44
N ALA A 168 2.35 0.80 18.38
CA ALA A 168 3.57 0.82 17.58
C ALA A 168 4.79 1.22 18.41
N VAL A 169 5.96 0.78 17.99
CA VAL A 169 7.24 1.22 18.52
C VAL A 169 8.00 2.00 17.45
N LYS A 170 8.75 3.00 17.84
CA LYS A 170 9.54 3.79 16.89
C LYS A 170 10.68 2.97 16.33
N LEU A 171 10.85 2.97 15.01
CA LEU A 171 12.03 2.40 14.37
C LEU A 171 13.29 3.13 14.84
N ARG A 172 14.30 2.38 15.25
CA ARG A 172 15.61 2.90 15.66
C ARG A 172 16.59 2.82 14.51
N ILE A 173 16.90 3.95 13.90
CA ILE A 173 17.95 4.04 12.88
C ILE A 173 19.23 4.58 13.57
N PRO A 174 20.29 3.76 13.72
CA PRO A 174 21.53 4.24 14.32
C PRO A 174 22.12 5.42 13.53
N ASP A 175 22.79 6.37 14.22
CA ASP A 175 23.35 7.57 13.57
C ASP A 175 24.27 7.26 12.41
N ARG A 176 25.07 6.17 12.51
CA ARG A 176 25.94 5.72 11.42
C ARG A 176 25.21 5.29 10.15
N ALA A 177 23.94 4.91 10.27
CA ALA A 177 23.07 4.48 9.15
C ALA A 177 22.27 5.63 8.57
N ARG A 178 22.31 6.83 9.15
CA ARG A 178 21.62 8.03 8.66
C ARG A 178 22.55 8.91 7.85
N PHE A 179 22.01 9.56 6.82
CA PHE A 179 22.75 10.52 5.99
C PHE A 179 21.89 11.74 5.71
N GLY A 180 22.48 12.94 5.88
CA GLY A 180 21.81 14.21 5.58
C GLY A 180 20.63 14.53 6.53
N ASN A 181 19.76 15.42 6.07
CA ASN A 181 18.65 15.98 6.84
C ASN A 181 17.27 15.76 6.20
N GLU A 182 17.16 14.84 5.22
CA GLU A 182 15.86 14.44 4.69
C GLU A 182 15.18 13.46 5.68
N TRP A 183 13.87 13.34 5.56
CA TRP A 183 13.10 12.39 6.34
C TRP A 183 13.49 10.97 5.99
N PRO A 184 13.79 10.11 6.98
CA PRO A 184 13.98 8.68 6.73
C PRO A 184 12.61 8.00 6.67
N ASP A 185 12.03 7.96 5.49
CA ASP A 185 10.71 7.42 5.19
C ASP A 185 10.73 6.35 4.08
N GLN A 186 9.59 6.01 3.50
CA GLN A 186 9.43 5.02 2.42
C GLN A 186 10.13 3.69 2.74
N PRO A 187 9.80 3.04 3.85
CA PRO A 187 10.39 1.76 4.20
C PRO A 187 9.92 0.67 3.24
N VAL A 188 10.85 -0.22 2.91
CA VAL A 188 10.60 -1.40 2.09
C VAL A 188 11.26 -2.58 2.78
N CYS A 189 10.55 -3.69 2.95
CA CYS A 189 11.13 -4.87 3.54
C CYS A 189 11.38 -6.01 2.54
N GLY A 190 12.37 -6.83 2.85
CA GLY A 190 12.77 -8.02 2.09
C GLY A 190 13.99 -8.66 2.73
N ASP A 191 14.25 -9.92 2.43
CA ASP A 191 15.48 -10.62 2.83
C ASP A 191 16.60 -10.29 1.84
N PHE A 192 17.14 -9.07 1.92
CA PHE A 192 18.09 -8.56 0.95
C PHE A 192 19.48 -9.19 1.10
N ASP A 193 19.80 -9.86 2.20
CA ASP A 193 21.09 -10.54 2.38
C ASP A 193 21.02 -12.06 2.46
N GLY A 194 19.83 -12.65 2.34
CA GLY A 194 19.60 -14.08 2.25
C GLY A 194 19.82 -14.82 3.58
N ASP A 195 19.73 -14.12 4.73
CA ASP A 195 19.90 -14.75 6.03
C ASP A 195 18.57 -15.32 6.60
N GLY A 196 17.50 -15.17 5.84
CA GLY A 196 16.15 -15.64 6.15
C GLY A 196 15.41 -14.75 7.14
N ALA A 197 15.92 -13.55 7.44
CA ALA A 197 15.25 -12.56 8.27
C ALA A 197 14.94 -11.31 7.44
N PRO A 198 13.69 -10.83 7.40
CA PRO A 198 13.40 -9.59 6.69
C PRO A 198 14.21 -8.41 7.23
N ASP A 199 14.74 -7.64 6.28
CA ASP A 199 15.47 -6.39 6.47
C ASP A 199 14.57 -5.20 6.15
N LEU A 200 15.00 -3.98 6.49
CA LEU A 200 14.37 -2.74 6.03
C LEU A 200 15.37 -1.87 5.24
N ALA A 201 14.96 -1.46 4.06
CA ALA A 201 15.55 -0.37 3.31
C ALA A 201 14.70 0.88 3.49
N VAL A 202 15.28 1.97 4.00
CA VAL A 202 14.60 3.23 4.30
C VAL A 202 15.31 4.35 3.55
N THR A 203 14.58 5.36 3.06
CA THR A 203 15.23 6.49 2.37
C THR A 203 16.23 7.22 3.28
N ALA A 204 17.29 7.71 2.66
CA ALA A 204 18.23 8.65 3.27
C ALA A 204 18.41 9.83 2.30
N SER A 205 19.14 10.88 2.71
CA SER A 205 19.34 12.05 1.86
C SER A 205 20.03 11.69 0.54
N GLY A 206 19.57 12.29 -0.56
CA GLY A 206 20.08 12.03 -1.90
C GLY A 206 19.77 10.61 -2.39
N PRO A 207 20.59 10.02 -3.25
CA PRO A 207 20.35 8.69 -3.83
C PRO A 207 20.76 7.54 -2.89
N ARG A 208 20.56 7.70 -1.58
CA ARG A 208 21.00 6.74 -0.56
C ARG A 208 19.83 6.12 0.17
N ILE A 209 20.09 4.92 0.69
CA ILE A 209 19.21 4.23 1.63
C ILE A 209 19.94 3.93 2.93
N SER A 210 19.18 3.95 4.03
CA SER A 210 19.56 3.32 5.28
C SER A 210 19.19 1.85 5.20
N TYR A 211 20.17 0.95 5.16
CA TYR A 211 19.98 -0.49 5.14
C TYR A 211 20.06 -1.03 6.58
N LEU A 212 18.97 -1.59 7.07
CA LEU A 212 18.77 -2.06 8.43
C LEU A 212 18.53 -3.57 8.41
N ARG A 213 19.47 -4.34 8.94
CA ARG A 213 19.39 -5.81 8.91
C ARG A 213 18.52 -6.36 10.01
N GLY A 214 17.65 -7.29 9.65
CA GLY A 214 16.87 -8.07 10.57
C GLY A 214 17.64 -9.17 11.34
N PRO A 215 16.99 -9.90 12.25
CA PRO A 215 15.66 -9.58 12.76
C PRO A 215 15.65 -8.32 13.64
N PHE A 216 14.49 -7.71 13.77
CA PHE A 216 14.29 -6.55 14.62
C PHE A 216 13.86 -6.97 16.02
N THR A 217 14.22 -6.17 17.00
CA THR A 217 13.71 -6.35 18.36
C THR A 217 12.35 -5.67 18.51
N ARG A 218 11.51 -6.15 19.43
CA ARG A 218 10.24 -5.50 19.79
C ARG A 218 10.38 -4.09 20.41
N THR A 219 11.61 -3.57 20.49
CA THR A 219 11.90 -2.17 20.82
C THR A 219 12.28 -1.33 19.60
N GLY A 220 12.11 -1.87 18.39
CA GLY A 220 12.33 -1.20 17.11
C GLY A 220 13.80 -1.13 16.67
N ALA A 221 14.70 -1.90 17.26
CA ALA A 221 16.11 -1.89 16.89
C ALA A 221 16.44 -3.01 15.89
N PRO A 222 17.16 -2.72 14.77
CA PRO A 222 17.68 -3.74 13.87
C PRO A 222 18.83 -4.53 14.53
N LYS A 223 19.04 -5.76 14.11
CA LYS A 223 20.22 -6.58 14.48
C LYS A 223 21.53 -5.89 14.12
N ALA A 224 21.58 -5.27 12.96
CA ALA A 224 22.73 -4.51 12.50
C ALA A 224 22.34 -3.39 11.52
N ALA A 225 23.20 -2.37 11.42
CA ALA A 225 23.08 -1.34 10.39
C ALA A 225 24.49 -0.86 10.03
N GLY A 226 24.75 -0.64 8.74
CA GLY A 226 26.00 -0.06 8.23
C GLY A 226 25.90 1.43 7.95
N ALA A 227 26.87 1.95 7.19
CA ALA A 227 26.74 3.27 6.58
C ALA A 227 25.64 3.23 5.49
N PRO A 228 25.02 4.37 5.16
CA PRO A 228 24.05 4.45 4.08
C PRO A 228 24.62 4.00 2.74
N VAL A 229 23.81 3.33 1.96
CA VAL A 229 24.18 2.73 0.69
C VAL A 229 23.82 3.66 -0.45
N ASP A 230 24.74 3.87 -1.40
CA ASP A 230 24.49 4.64 -2.61
C ASP A 230 23.69 3.81 -3.62
N ILE A 231 22.40 4.13 -3.78
CA ILE A 231 21.53 3.54 -4.80
C ILE A 231 20.96 4.65 -5.67
N PRO A 232 21.04 4.54 -6.99
CA PRO A 232 20.44 5.54 -7.87
C PRO A 232 18.91 5.54 -7.75
N GLY A 233 18.32 6.66 -7.38
CA GLY A 233 16.90 6.86 -7.28
C GLY A 233 16.49 7.34 -5.88
N THR A 234 15.31 7.96 -5.80
CA THR A 234 14.81 8.60 -4.58
C THR A 234 13.57 7.92 -4.01
N ALA A 235 12.87 7.09 -4.77
CA ALA A 235 11.72 6.32 -4.31
C ALA A 235 12.06 4.84 -4.26
N LEU A 236 11.75 4.22 -3.14
CA LEU A 236 11.94 2.81 -2.90
C LEU A 236 10.63 2.07 -3.10
N ALA A 237 10.66 0.96 -3.83
CA ALA A 237 9.51 0.09 -3.95
C ALA A 237 9.97 -1.36 -3.95
N THR A 238 9.31 -2.23 -3.20
CA THR A 238 9.48 -3.66 -3.38
C THR A 238 8.84 -4.09 -4.68
N THR A 239 9.35 -5.13 -5.24
CA THR A 239 8.56 -6.00 -6.09
C THR A 239 7.45 -6.56 -5.21
N THR A 240 6.21 -6.52 -5.70
CA THR A 240 5.04 -7.00 -4.97
C THR A 240 5.29 -8.34 -4.28
N PRO A 241 4.77 -8.58 -3.08
CA PRO A 241 5.14 -9.69 -2.18
C PRO A 241 4.73 -11.09 -2.65
N LEU A 242 4.48 -11.31 -3.91
CA LEU A 242 4.14 -12.62 -4.44
C LEU A 242 5.34 -13.20 -5.19
N SER A 243 6.12 -14.00 -4.53
CA SER A 243 7.05 -14.99 -5.07
C SER A 243 8.19 -14.51 -5.98
N SER A 244 8.48 -13.22 -6.09
CA SER A 244 9.49 -12.72 -7.00
C SER A 244 10.19 -11.45 -6.53
N SER A 245 10.41 -11.29 -5.26
CA SER A 245 11.39 -10.33 -4.74
C SER A 245 12.80 -10.74 -5.18
N ASP A 246 13.09 -12.02 -5.27
CA ASP A 246 14.28 -12.56 -5.89
C ASP A 246 14.12 -12.58 -7.42
N ILE A 247 14.53 -11.51 -8.08
CA ILE A 247 14.32 -11.30 -9.52
C ILE A 247 15.38 -11.99 -10.36
N ASP A 248 16.61 -12.09 -9.87
CA ASP A 248 17.70 -12.75 -10.59
C ASP A 248 17.86 -14.25 -10.23
N GLY A 249 17.15 -14.75 -9.23
CA GLY A 249 17.08 -16.16 -8.84
C GLY A 249 18.25 -16.58 -7.97
N ASP A 250 18.89 -15.66 -7.26
CA ASP A 250 20.07 -15.95 -6.43
C ASP A 250 19.74 -16.26 -4.97
N GLY A 251 18.46 -16.22 -4.58
CA GLY A 251 17.97 -16.53 -3.24
C GLY A 251 18.00 -15.35 -2.29
N THR A 252 18.21 -14.14 -2.80
CA THR A 252 18.11 -12.88 -2.04
C THR A 252 17.10 -11.95 -2.68
N ASP A 253 16.41 -11.16 -1.85
CA ASP A 253 15.45 -10.19 -2.39
C ASP A 253 16.15 -9.00 -3.04
N ASP A 254 15.60 -8.54 -4.17
CA ASP A 254 16.06 -7.37 -4.89
C ASP A 254 15.20 -6.15 -4.60
N LEU A 255 15.82 -4.98 -4.57
CA LEU A 255 15.15 -3.72 -4.29
C LEU A 255 14.88 -2.93 -5.58
N LEU A 256 13.61 -2.66 -5.86
CA LEU A 256 13.22 -1.76 -6.93
C LEU A 256 13.31 -0.30 -6.46
N VAL A 257 14.12 0.50 -7.14
CA VAL A 257 14.35 1.91 -6.82
C VAL A 257 13.82 2.80 -7.94
N ARG A 258 13.13 3.88 -7.58
CA ARG A 258 12.61 4.88 -8.53
C ARG A 258 13.27 6.24 -8.32
N ALA A 259 13.46 6.97 -9.43
CA ALA A 259 14.01 8.31 -9.44
C ALA A 259 12.97 9.43 -9.22
N ALA A 260 11.74 9.10 -8.81
CA ALA A 260 10.66 10.06 -8.59
C ALA A 260 9.64 9.53 -7.59
N ASP A 261 8.86 10.45 -7.02
CA ASP A 261 7.79 10.15 -6.09
C ASP A 261 6.77 9.14 -6.63
N PRO A 262 6.08 8.39 -5.76
CA PRO A 262 4.98 7.50 -6.13
C PRO A 262 3.93 8.25 -6.97
N GLY A 263 3.33 7.56 -7.95
CA GLY A 263 2.31 8.14 -8.83
C GLY A 263 2.84 9.06 -9.95
N ARG A 264 4.16 9.29 -10.04
CA ARG A 264 4.79 10.02 -11.14
C ARG A 264 5.42 9.06 -12.14
N ARG A 265 5.41 9.47 -13.42
CA ARG A 265 6.09 8.71 -14.48
C ARG A 265 7.60 8.83 -14.32
N ALA A 266 8.28 7.71 -14.07
CA ALA A 266 9.72 7.69 -13.88
C ALA A 266 10.33 6.36 -14.37
N ARG A 267 11.67 6.36 -14.50
CA ARG A 267 12.44 5.14 -14.70
C ARG A 267 12.65 4.45 -13.36
N SER A 268 12.56 3.12 -13.37
CA SER A 268 12.92 2.29 -12.23
C SER A 268 14.26 1.60 -12.47
N ARG A 269 14.94 1.25 -11.40
CA ARG A 269 16.20 0.48 -11.40
C ARG A 269 16.11 -0.59 -10.33
N LEU A 270 16.87 -1.64 -10.47
CA LEU A 270 17.06 -2.65 -9.42
C LEU A 270 18.39 -2.42 -8.71
N ALA A 271 18.35 -2.58 -7.39
CA ALA A 271 19.52 -2.88 -6.58
C ALA A 271 19.40 -4.35 -6.18
N LEU A 272 20.31 -5.17 -6.70
CA LEU A 272 20.29 -6.60 -6.47
C LEU A 272 20.80 -6.92 -5.07
N GLY A 273 20.12 -7.87 -4.45
CA GLY A 273 20.47 -8.43 -3.16
C GLY A 273 21.80 -9.17 -3.15
N GLY A 274 22.15 -9.72 -2.04
CA GLY A 274 23.34 -10.53 -1.83
C GLY A 274 23.87 -10.42 -0.41
N PRO A 275 24.88 -11.21 0.01
CA PRO A 275 25.30 -11.38 1.41
C PRO A 275 25.65 -10.10 2.20
N ARG A 276 25.63 -8.95 1.57
CA ARG A 276 25.84 -7.65 2.20
C ARG A 276 24.64 -6.69 2.03
N GLY A 277 23.53 -7.20 1.54
CA GLY A 277 22.30 -6.43 1.26
C GLY A 277 22.22 -5.92 -0.19
N PRO A 278 21.31 -5.00 -0.50
CA PRO A 278 20.97 -4.58 -1.86
C PRO A 278 22.00 -3.59 -2.43
N LEU A 279 23.23 -4.06 -2.64
CA LEU A 279 24.40 -3.25 -2.99
C LEU A 279 24.84 -3.36 -4.45
N ARG A 280 24.36 -4.36 -5.19
CA ARG A 280 24.76 -4.58 -6.57
C ARG A 280 23.83 -3.81 -7.51
N ALA A 281 24.40 -3.13 -8.49
CA ALA A 281 23.58 -2.52 -9.54
C ALA A 281 22.95 -3.63 -10.38
N GLY A 282 21.64 -3.60 -10.50
CA GLY A 282 20.91 -4.44 -11.43
C GLY A 282 21.11 -4.03 -12.90
N PRO A 283 20.44 -4.68 -13.83
CA PRO A 283 20.49 -4.34 -15.26
C PRO A 283 20.03 -2.90 -15.52
N ALA A 284 20.18 -2.45 -16.76
CA ALA A 284 19.82 -1.09 -17.16
C ALA A 284 18.40 -0.70 -16.71
N ALA A 285 18.21 0.61 -16.50
CA ALA A 285 16.92 1.16 -16.06
C ALA A 285 15.73 0.69 -16.93
N TYR A 286 14.64 0.31 -16.28
CA TYR A 286 13.39 -0.06 -16.95
C TYR A 286 12.75 1.13 -17.67
N PRO A 287 11.88 0.90 -18.66
CA PRO A 287 11.17 1.98 -19.34
C PRO A 287 10.46 2.91 -18.35
N PRO A 288 10.33 4.21 -18.65
CA PRO A 288 9.62 5.11 -17.76
C PRO A 288 8.12 4.76 -17.76
N GLY A 289 7.55 4.62 -16.57
CA GLY A 289 6.14 4.29 -16.35
C GLY A 289 5.66 4.72 -14.98
N TYR A 290 4.42 4.42 -14.67
CA TYR A 290 3.78 4.71 -13.39
C TYR A 290 3.91 3.56 -12.40
N ALA A 291 3.90 2.32 -12.91
CA ALA A 291 4.03 1.10 -12.12
C ALA A 291 4.89 0.08 -12.85
N THR A 292 5.60 -0.73 -12.08
CA THR A 292 6.41 -1.86 -12.59
C THR A 292 6.20 -3.03 -11.66
N VAL A 293 5.94 -4.21 -12.24
CA VAL A 293 5.86 -5.48 -11.53
C VAL A 293 6.71 -6.52 -12.22
N PHE A 294 7.06 -7.57 -11.50
CA PHE A 294 7.87 -8.68 -11.98
C PHE A 294 7.08 -9.99 -11.95
N GLY A 295 7.42 -10.89 -12.85
CA GLY A 295 6.80 -12.21 -12.98
C GLY A 295 7.30 -12.92 -14.23
N ARG A 296 6.89 -14.17 -14.44
CA ARG A 296 7.26 -14.97 -15.63
C ARG A 296 6.41 -14.62 -16.86
N PHE A 297 6.31 -13.33 -17.18
CA PHE A 297 5.43 -12.82 -18.23
C PHE A 297 5.89 -13.07 -19.67
N ALA A 298 7.10 -13.57 -19.87
CA ALA A 298 7.65 -13.90 -21.19
C ALA A 298 7.40 -15.36 -21.60
N GLY A 299 6.73 -16.15 -20.78
CA GLY A 299 6.42 -17.56 -20.97
C GLY A 299 7.33 -18.51 -20.19
N THR A 300 6.94 -19.78 -20.16
CA THR A 300 7.62 -20.84 -19.41
C THR A 300 9.07 -21.00 -19.85
N GLY A 301 9.99 -21.17 -18.90
CA GLY A 301 11.43 -21.35 -19.14
C GLY A 301 12.21 -20.07 -19.45
N ARG A 302 11.56 -18.90 -19.42
CA ARG A 302 12.21 -17.59 -19.64
C ARG A 302 12.27 -16.79 -18.35
N GLY A 303 12.88 -17.11 -17.34
CA GLY A 303 13.11 -16.32 -16.15
C GLY A 303 12.10 -15.20 -15.79
N VAL A 304 12.32 -14.51 -14.73
CA VAL A 304 11.48 -13.37 -14.31
C VAL A 304 11.64 -12.19 -15.28
N THR A 305 10.54 -11.52 -15.57
CA THR A 305 10.47 -10.43 -16.55
C THR A 305 9.69 -9.27 -15.95
N SER A 306 10.06 -8.02 -16.25
CA SER A 306 9.30 -6.86 -15.83
C SER A 306 8.11 -6.56 -16.76
N VAL A 307 7.01 -6.08 -16.18
CA VAL A 307 5.97 -5.33 -16.90
C VAL A 307 5.88 -3.93 -16.32
N THR A 308 6.07 -2.93 -17.18
CA THR A 308 5.94 -1.52 -16.82
C THR A 308 4.74 -0.92 -17.51
N ALA A 309 3.85 -0.28 -16.75
CA ALA A 309 2.68 0.40 -17.28
C ALA A 309 2.91 1.91 -17.43
N ASP A 310 2.57 2.42 -18.61
CA ASP A 310 2.57 3.86 -18.93
C ASP A 310 1.14 4.39 -19.13
N THR A 311 1.02 5.64 -19.51
CA THR A 311 -0.25 6.34 -19.75
C THR A 311 -1.19 5.52 -20.63
N GLY A 312 -2.46 5.45 -20.23
CA GLY A 312 -3.48 4.69 -20.94
C GLY A 312 -3.39 3.17 -20.73
N GLY A 313 -2.52 2.71 -19.83
CA GLY A 313 -2.27 1.28 -19.63
C GLY A 313 -1.53 0.66 -20.82
N LEU A 314 -0.61 1.39 -21.44
CA LEU A 314 0.35 0.82 -22.37
C LEU A 314 1.40 0.05 -21.58
N LEU A 315 1.53 -1.23 -21.85
CA LEU A 315 2.45 -2.13 -21.17
C LEU A 315 3.72 -2.33 -21.98
N SER A 316 4.86 -2.25 -21.28
CA SER A 316 6.17 -2.66 -21.83
C SER A 316 6.61 -3.92 -21.10
N ILE A 317 6.89 -5.00 -21.83
CA ILE A 317 7.29 -6.29 -21.27
C ILE A 317 8.79 -6.51 -21.52
N GLY A 318 9.53 -6.89 -20.49
CA GLY A 318 10.97 -7.15 -20.58
C GLY A 318 11.78 -5.95 -21.07
N GLY A 319 11.36 -4.73 -20.72
CA GLY A 319 12.03 -3.50 -21.15
C GLY A 319 11.82 -3.11 -22.62
N ARG A 320 11.09 -3.90 -23.40
CA ARG A 320 10.78 -3.59 -24.80
C ARG A 320 9.61 -2.61 -24.88
N PRO A 321 9.80 -1.42 -25.50
CA PRO A 321 8.71 -0.47 -25.66
C PRO A 321 7.67 -0.98 -26.66
N GLY A 322 6.40 -0.69 -26.37
CA GLY A 322 5.29 -0.96 -27.25
C GLY A 322 4.81 -2.41 -27.16
N GLY A 323 3.71 -2.61 -26.53
CA GLY A 323 3.12 -3.91 -26.31
C GLY A 323 1.60 -3.81 -26.24
N ILE A 324 1.06 -4.31 -25.15
CA ILE A 324 -0.38 -4.46 -24.98
C ILE A 324 -0.97 -3.13 -24.50
N ARG A 325 -2.09 -2.70 -25.13
CA ARG A 325 -2.88 -1.54 -24.66
C ARG A 325 -4.11 -2.04 -23.92
N THR A 326 -4.16 -1.76 -22.62
CA THR A 326 -5.31 -2.14 -21.78
C THR A 326 -6.37 -1.06 -21.71
N GLY A 327 -6.01 0.20 -21.98
CA GLY A 327 -6.92 1.35 -21.83
C GLY A 327 -7.31 1.63 -20.39
N ALA A 328 -6.49 1.22 -19.41
CA ALA A 328 -6.77 1.34 -17.98
C ALA A 328 -6.86 2.78 -17.46
N GLY A 329 -6.27 3.76 -18.16
CA GLY A 329 -6.33 5.17 -17.76
C GLY A 329 -4.96 5.81 -17.55
N ARG A 330 -4.93 6.98 -16.86
CA ARG A 330 -3.72 7.83 -16.82
C ARG A 330 -2.65 7.34 -15.86
N ILE A 331 -3.04 6.79 -14.71
CA ILE A 331 -2.11 6.32 -13.66
C ILE A 331 -2.55 4.91 -13.29
N PRO A 332 -2.11 3.89 -14.04
CA PRO A 332 -2.45 2.51 -13.75
C PRO A 332 -1.68 1.99 -12.54
N THR A 333 -2.32 1.13 -11.75
CA THR A 333 -1.64 0.24 -10.80
C THR A 333 -1.59 -1.17 -11.38
N LEU A 334 -0.58 -1.94 -11.00
CA LEU A 334 -0.33 -3.29 -11.48
C LEU A 334 -0.26 -4.25 -10.29
N ALA A 335 -0.76 -5.46 -10.50
CA ALA A 335 -0.48 -6.60 -9.64
C ALA A 335 -0.33 -7.87 -10.48
N ALA A 336 0.52 -8.77 -10.03
CA ALA A 336 0.78 -10.06 -10.65
C ALA A 336 0.45 -11.19 -9.68
N GLY A 337 -0.22 -12.23 -10.17
CA GLY A 337 -0.57 -13.41 -9.38
C GLY A 337 -1.25 -14.45 -10.26
N ASP A 338 -1.23 -15.70 -9.85
CA ASP A 338 -1.90 -16.80 -10.53
C ASP A 338 -3.35 -16.90 -10.04
N VAL A 339 -4.30 -16.36 -10.82
CA VAL A 339 -5.70 -16.27 -10.41
C VAL A 339 -6.53 -17.51 -10.79
N ASP A 340 -5.97 -18.42 -11.64
CA ASP A 340 -6.66 -19.63 -12.09
C ASP A 340 -5.90 -20.93 -11.79
N HIS A 341 -4.73 -20.80 -11.16
CA HIS A 341 -3.87 -21.90 -10.74
C HIS A 341 -3.34 -22.73 -11.93
N ASP A 342 -3.01 -22.05 -13.02
CA ASP A 342 -2.38 -22.69 -14.20
C ASP A 342 -0.83 -22.66 -14.14
N GLY A 343 -0.26 -22.04 -13.09
CA GLY A 343 1.18 -21.93 -12.87
C GLY A 343 1.83 -20.77 -13.64
N ASN A 344 1.05 -19.95 -14.35
CA ASN A 344 1.54 -18.77 -15.05
C ASN A 344 0.93 -17.51 -14.43
N PRO A 345 1.73 -16.51 -14.06
CA PRO A 345 1.20 -15.32 -13.41
C PRO A 345 0.34 -14.50 -14.37
N ASP A 346 -0.85 -14.18 -13.94
CA ASP A 346 -1.75 -13.22 -14.58
C ASP A 346 -1.33 -11.79 -14.19
N LEU A 347 -1.80 -10.81 -14.98
CA LEU A 347 -1.56 -9.41 -14.73
C LEU A 347 -2.87 -8.63 -14.60
N VAL A 348 -3.10 -8.04 -13.45
CA VAL A 348 -4.14 -7.05 -13.24
C VAL A 348 -3.59 -5.65 -13.53
N VAL A 349 -4.30 -4.90 -14.36
CA VAL A 349 -4.03 -3.48 -14.64
C VAL A 349 -5.23 -2.68 -14.20
N ALA A 350 -5.15 -1.99 -13.07
CA ALA A 350 -6.22 -1.17 -12.56
C ALA A 350 -6.09 0.29 -13.00
N GLY A 351 -7.15 1.07 -12.82
CA GLY A 351 -7.29 2.45 -13.27
C GLY A 351 -8.75 2.77 -13.54
N SER A 352 -9.05 3.64 -14.50
CA SER A 352 -10.45 3.99 -14.83
C SER A 352 -11.22 2.84 -15.53
N ARG A 353 -10.51 1.84 -16.04
CA ARG A 353 -11.06 0.65 -16.71
C ARG A 353 -10.19 -0.56 -16.37
N PRO A 354 -10.34 -1.14 -15.19
CA PRO A 354 -9.52 -2.26 -14.77
C PRO A 354 -9.70 -3.47 -15.70
N ALA A 355 -8.60 -4.20 -15.89
CA ALA A 355 -8.55 -5.34 -16.78
C ALA A 355 -7.58 -6.41 -16.25
N LEU A 356 -7.86 -7.66 -16.60
CA LEU A 356 -7.00 -8.82 -16.41
C LEU A 356 -6.43 -9.24 -17.77
N LEU A 357 -5.13 -9.52 -17.80
CA LEU A 357 -4.47 -10.23 -18.88
C LEU A 357 -4.01 -11.57 -18.32
N SER A 358 -4.54 -12.64 -18.88
CA SER A 358 -4.17 -13.99 -18.44
C SER A 358 -2.74 -14.33 -18.82
N GLY A 359 -2.02 -14.92 -17.86
CA GLY A 359 -0.76 -15.59 -18.09
C GLY A 359 -0.96 -16.87 -18.91
N THR A 360 0.03 -17.32 -19.63
CA THR A 360 0.04 -18.59 -20.36
C THR A 360 1.47 -19.09 -20.46
N ALA A 361 1.64 -20.34 -20.83
CA ALA A 361 2.95 -20.91 -21.14
C ALA A 361 3.75 -20.11 -22.20
N ASN A 362 3.07 -19.32 -23.04
CA ASN A 362 3.69 -18.47 -24.06
C ASN A 362 3.86 -17.00 -23.62
N GLY A 363 3.47 -16.66 -22.40
CA GLY A 363 3.50 -15.33 -21.84
C GLY A 363 2.10 -14.71 -21.69
N LEU A 364 2.04 -13.40 -21.44
CA LEU A 364 0.77 -12.69 -21.23
C LEU A 364 -0.09 -12.69 -22.50
N SER A 365 -1.38 -12.93 -22.32
CA SER A 365 -2.39 -12.74 -23.37
C SER A 365 -2.38 -11.28 -23.84
N THR A 366 -2.56 -11.09 -25.16
CA THR A 366 -2.72 -9.76 -25.74
C THR A 366 -4.15 -9.23 -25.62
N THR A 367 -5.10 -10.08 -25.22
CA THR A 367 -6.52 -9.72 -25.05
C THR A 367 -6.80 -9.45 -23.58
N ALA A 368 -7.12 -8.20 -23.26
CA ALA A 368 -7.46 -7.79 -21.90
C ALA A 368 -8.95 -8.04 -21.60
N ARG A 369 -9.25 -8.86 -20.59
CA ARG A 369 -10.60 -9.05 -20.06
C ARG A 369 -10.96 -7.92 -19.10
N ARG A 370 -12.07 -7.23 -19.33
CA ARG A 370 -12.53 -6.16 -18.45
C ARG A 370 -13.02 -6.72 -17.12
N LEU A 371 -12.61 -6.06 -16.05
CA LEU A 371 -13.10 -6.34 -14.70
C LEU A 371 -14.31 -5.48 -14.35
N PRO A 372 -15.21 -5.95 -13.49
CA PRO A 372 -16.36 -5.18 -13.07
C PRO A 372 -15.93 -3.92 -12.29
N VAL A 373 -16.57 -2.79 -12.58
CA VAL A 373 -16.40 -1.54 -11.84
C VAL A 373 -17.72 -1.19 -11.16
N PRO A 374 -17.73 -0.99 -9.84
CA PRO A 374 -18.94 -0.64 -9.13
C PRO A 374 -19.47 0.72 -9.57
N ARG A 375 -20.80 0.86 -9.59
CA ARG A 375 -21.43 2.16 -9.81
C ARG A 375 -21.37 2.96 -8.52
N LEU A 376 -20.68 4.08 -8.57
CA LEU A 376 -20.60 5.02 -7.45
C LEU A 376 -21.43 6.26 -7.75
N PRO A 377 -22.13 6.85 -6.76
CA PRO A 377 -22.76 8.16 -6.90
C PRO A 377 -21.70 9.24 -7.12
N GLY A 378 -22.13 10.45 -7.48
CA GLY A 378 -21.23 11.60 -7.70
C GLY A 378 -20.86 11.83 -9.16
N SER A 379 -20.06 12.87 -9.39
CA SER A 379 -19.58 13.30 -10.71
C SER A 379 -18.13 12.83 -10.95
N GLY A 380 -17.74 12.76 -12.22
CA GLY A 380 -16.39 12.33 -12.60
C GLY A 380 -16.30 10.84 -12.94
N ARG A 381 -15.12 10.41 -13.38
CA ARG A 381 -14.87 9.01 -13.71
C ARG A 381 -14.29 8.30 -12.49
N PRO A 382 -14.82 7.13 -12.12
CA PRO A 382 -14.21 6.34 -11.06
C PRO A 382 -12.81 5.89 -11.48
N HIS A 383 -11.95 5.73 -10.47
CA HIS A 383 -10.61 5.20 -10.61
C HIS A 383 -10.45 4.03 -9.65
N SER A 384 -9.94 2.91 -10.16
CA SER A 384 -9.69 1.71 -9.36
C SER A 384 -8.20 1.54 -9.14
N THR A 385 -7.82 1.18 -7.93
CA THR A 385 -6.47 0.83 -7.51
C THR A 385 -6.47 -0.60 -7.02
N VAL A 386 -5.45 -1.37 -7.34
CA VAL A 386 -5.26 -2.69 -6.71
C VAL A 386 -4.79 -2.46 -5.27
N LEU A 387 -5.52 -3.00 -4.32
CA LEU A 387 -5.11 -3.06 -2.91
C LEU A 387 -4.30 -4.32 -2.64
N ALA A 388 -4.78 -5.46 -3.15
CA ALA A 388 -4.10 -6.73 -3.00
C ALA A 388 -4.46 -7.71 -4.13
N LEU A 389 -3.57 -8.63 -4.40
CA LEU A 389 -3.78 -9.81 -5.22
C LEU A 389 -3.07 -10.97 -4.51
N ALA A 390 -3.81 -11.75 -3.75
CA ALA A 390 -3.30 -12.80 -2.86
C ALA A 390 -4.33 -13.91 -2.69
N ASP A 391 -3.88 -15.09 -2.33
CA ASP A 391 -4.72 -16.24 -2.00
C ASP A 391 -5.24 -16.09 -0.56
N PHE A 392 -6.41 -15.46 -0.38
CA PHE A 392 -6.97 -15.16 0.94
C PHE A 392 -7.69 -16.36 1.57
N ASP A 393 -8.08 -17.38 0.80
CA ASP A 393 -8.82 -18.54 1.31
C ASP A 393 -8.01 -19.85 1.28
N GLY A 394 -6.78 -19.82 0.77
CA GLY A 394 -5.87 -20.96 0.73
C GLY A 394 -6.20 -21.97 -0.37
N ASP A 395 -6.96 -21.57 -1.41
CA ASP A 395 -7.33 -22.45 -2.53
C ASP A 395 -6.28 -22.50 -3.66
N HIS A 396 -5.14 -21.81 -3.46
CA HIS A 396 -4.02 -21.64 -4.37
C HIS A 396 -4.33 -20.77 -5.62
N ARG A 397 -5.38 -19.96 -5.56
CA ARG A 397 -5.69 -18.95 -6.56
C ARG A 397 -5.65 -17.57 -5.94
N ALA A 398 -5.03 -16.65 -6.64
CA ALA A 398 -4.99 -15.29 -6.14
C ALA A 398 -6.36 -14.61 -6.31
N ASP A 399 -6.90 -14.07 -5.22
CA ASP A 399 -8.07 -13.21 -5.18
C ASP A 399 -7.66 -11.76 -5.39
N LEU A 400 -8.51 -10.98 -6.04
CA LEU A 400 -8.26 -9.58 -6.30
C LEU A 400 -9.09 -8.68 -5.40
N VAL A 401 -8.43 -7.74 -4.74
CA VAL A 401 -9.09 -6.65 -4.02
C VAL A 401 -8.83 -5.33 -4.74
N LEU A 402 -9.91 -4.66 -5.14
CA LEU A 402 -9.89 -3.34 -5.78
C LEU A 402 -10.53 -2.31 -4.87
N LEU A 403 -9.88 -1.17 -4.69
CA LEU A 403 -10.51 0.06 -4.22
C LEU A 403 -10.90 0.90 -5.42
N THR A 404 -12.18 1.17 -5.59
CA THR A 404 -12.70 2.08 -6.62
C THR A 404 -13.19 3.35 -5.95
N GLN A 405 -12.58 4.47 -6.30
CA GLN A 405 -12.93 5.80 -5.79
C GLN A 405 -13.42 6.67 -6.95
N ARG A 406 -14.40 7.53 -6.69
CA ARG A 406 -14.86 8.55 -7.63
C ARG A 406 -14.45 9.95 -7.20
N ASP A 407 -14.55 10.20 -5.91
CA ASP A 407 -14.18 11.43 -5.23
C ASP A 407 -13.77 11.10 -3.79
N ARG A 408 -13.58 12.11 -2.95
CA ARG A 408 -13.15 11.94 -1.55
C ARG A 408 -14.27 11.46 -0.61
N THR A 409 -15.46 11.26 -1.11
CA THR A 409 -16.65 10.88 -0.30
C THR A 409 -17.30 9.57 -0.77
N HIS A 410 -16.85 9.05 -1.91
CA HIS A 410 -17.45 7.86 -2.50
C HIS A 410 -16.40 6.88 -2.96
N ASP A 411 -16.36 5.76 -2.30
CA ASP A 411 -15.52 4.63 -2.64
C ASP A 411 -16.27 3.29 -2.58
N ARG A 412 -15.57 2.26 -3.01
CA ARG A 412 -16.00 0.87 -2.88
C ARG A 412 -14.79 -0.06 -2.92
N VAL A 413 -14.63 -0.84 -1.88
CA VAL A 413 -13.78 -2.01 -1.88
C VAL A 413 -14.56 -3.18 -2.51
N THR A 414 -13.92 -3.90 -3.42
CA THR A 414 -14.52 -5.04 -4.14
C THR A 414 -13.56 -6.20 -4.12
N VAL A 415 -14.00 -7.35 -3.62
CA VAL A 415 -13.23 -8.60 -3.58
C VAL A 415 -13.74 -9.53 -4.67
N LEU A 416 -12.86 -9.89 -5.60
CA LEU A 416 -13.13 -10.78 -6.72
C LEU A 416 -12.31 -12.08 -6.52
N PRO A 417 -12.94 -13.19 -6.14
CA PRO A 417 -12.25 -14.46 -5.98
C PRO A 417 -11.59 -14.95 -7.26
N GLY A 418 -10.44 -15.60 -7.11
CA GLY A 418 -9.84 -16.44 -8.13
C GLY A 418 -10.71 -17.64 -8.49
N GLY A 419 -10.46 -18.27 -9.62
CA GLY A 419 -11.20 -19.45 -10.03
C GLY A 419 -10.69 -20.04 -11.33
N PRO A 420 -11.07 -21.29 -11.70
CA PRO A 420 -10.52 -22.01 -12.84
C PRO A 420 -10.64 -21.31 -14.21
N SER A 421 -11.42 -20.24 -14.28
CA SER A 421 -11.60 -19.42 -15.48
C SER A 421 -11.08 -17.98 -15.26
N GLY A 422 -10.20 -17.79 -14.29
CA GLY A 422 -9.72 -16.50 -13.82
C GLY A 422 -10.67 -15.85 -12.81
N LEU A 423 -10.49 -14.56 -12.54
CA LEU A 423 -11.26 -13.84 -11.52
C LEU A 423 -12.78 -13.92 -11.73
N ALA A 424 -13.53 -14.04 -10.66
CA ALA A 424 -14.99 -14.11 -10.68
C ALA A 424 -15.61 -12.85 -11.34
N ALA A 425 -16.72 -13.04 -12.05
CA ALA A 425 -17.47 -11.93 -12.66
C ALA A 425 -18.30 -11.12 -11.62
N ARG A 426 -18.55 -11.71 -10.46
CA ARG A 426 -19.30 -11.08 -9.35
C ARG A 426 -18.43 -11.06 -8.10
N PRO A 427 -18.42 -9.94 -7.35
CA PRO A 427 -17.68 -9.88 -6.12
C PRO A 427 -18.27 -10.81 -5.06
N ALA A 428 -17.40 -11.43 -4.26
CA ALA A 428 -17.78 -12.12 -3.03
C ALA A 428 -18.18 -11.10 -1.95
N HIS A 429 -17.42 -10.02 -1.84
CA HIS A 429 -17.68 -8.93 -0.90
C HIS A 429 -17.58 -7.57 -1.59
N SER A 430 -18.38 -6.62 -1.11
CA SER A 430 -18.31 -5.23 -1.56
C SER A 430 -18.81 -4.31 -0.46
N PHE A 431 -17.93 -3.41 0.01
CA PHE A 431 -18.21 -2.47 1.11
C PHE A 431 -17.54 -1.11 0.85
N THR A 432 -17.84 -0.10 1.62
CA THR A 432 -17.16 1.22 1.58
C THR A 432 -16.18 1.32 2.73
N THR A 433 -15.07 2.05 2.53
CA THR A 433 -14.10 2.28 3.62
C THR A 433 -14.70 3.14 4.73
N ALA A 434 -15.70 3.96 4.45
CA ALA A 434 -16.48 4.69 5.45
C ALA A 434 -17.16 3.77 6.49
N ASP A 435 -17.37 2.50 6.17
CA ASP A 435 -17.95 1.53 7.11
C ASP A 435 -17.01 1.17 8.27
N PHE A 436 -15.70 1.45 8.15
CA PHE A 436 -14.72 1.29 9.24
C PHE A 436 -14.80 2.41 10.26
N THR A 437 -15.14 3.61 9.82
CA THR A 437 -15.14 4.83 10.63
C THR A 437 -16.55 5.22 11.08
N ALA A 438 -17.57 4.45 10.65
CA ALA A 438 -18.94 4.65 11.10
C ALA A 438 -19.08 4.29 12.59
N PRO A 439 -19.80 5.10 13.39
CA PRO A 439 -20.02 4.87 14.82
C PRO A 439 -20.86 3.62 15.10
#